data_dae6f079688511f0abf7f2792b59da8e
#
_entry.id   dae6f079688511f0abf7f2792b59da8e
#
_cell.length_a   1.000
_cell.length_b   1.000
_cell.length_c   1.000
_cell.angle_alpha   90.00
_cell.angle_beta   90.00
_cell.angle_gamma   90.00
#
_symmetry.space_group_name_H-M   'P 1'
#
loop_
_entity.id
_entity.type
_entity.pdbx_description
1 polymer ?
#
loop_
_entity_poly.entity_id
_entity_poly.type
_entity_poly.pdbx_seq_one_letter_code
_entity_poly.pdbx_strand_id
1 'polypeptide(L)'
;MNNDMSSYFEDQEFKNILAKYEGMVESHTPTYFDAEELTDIAEYYAYINDEEKADKAIELALQLHPANTDALIFKSRSLAIKGNLKEAYRVADLIEDTSDREVKFLKADLLIEENHIDKAEEILEELAESEEESFEVLLDITMTYMNANQKDYASKWLKKIRKKGINETNNQTFRDAWCDFCMTFGEPENAVTAFQLSLDELPYSIKHWIGLAKCYLAQLDSTKAHEAIDFALAI
;
A
#
# COMPACT_ATOMS: atom_id res chain seq x y z
N MET A 1 -4.63 1.09 3.36
CA MET A 1 -3.75 2.19 2.90
C MET A 1 -4.39 3.12 1.85
N ASN A 2 -4.96 2.65 0.73
CA ASN A 2 -5.43 3.58 -0.33
C ASN A 2 -6.53 4.59 0.05
N ASN A 3 -7.35 4.35 1.06
CA ASN A 3 -8.43 5.30 1.44
C ASN A 3 -7.92 6.45 2.32
N ASP A 4 -6.91 6.21 3.14
CA ASP A 4 -6.30 7.22 4.03
C ASP A 4 -5.41 8.18 3.22
N MET A 5 -4.59 7.67 2.31
CA MET A 5 -3.73 8.49 1.45
C MET A 5 -4.55 9.38 0.51
N SER A 6 -5.65 8.87 -0.07
CA SER A 6 -6.52 9.66 -0.93
C SER A 6 -7.14 10.85 -0.17
N SER A 7 -7.57 10.67 1.08
CA SER A 7 -8.12 11.75 1.91
C SER A 7 -7.06 12.76 2.31
N TYR A 8 -5.83 12.32 2.60
CA TYR A 8 -4.69 13.18 2.90
C TYR A 8 -4.33 14.09 1.73
N PHE A 9 -4.26 13.55 0.51
CA PHE A 9 -3.98 14.35 -0.69
C PHE A 9 -5.10 15.33 -1.06
N GLU A 10 -6.30 15.14 -0.53
CA GLU A 10 -7.41 16.08 -0.66
C GLU A 10 -7.38 17.21 0.40
N ASP A 11 -6.55 17.09 1.44
CA ASP A 11 -6.42 18.09 2.48
C ASP A 11 -5.87 19.42 1.96
N GLN A 12 -6.34 20.52 2.53
CA GLN A 12 -5.93 21.87 2.11
C GLN A 12 -4.47 22.16 2.47
N GLU A 13 -3.96 21.57 3.54
CA GLU A 13 -2.56 21.73 3.96
C GLU A 13 -1.61 21.10 2.93
N PHE A 14 -1.86 19.84 2.54
CA PHE A 14 -1.12 19.19 1.49
C PHE A 14 -1.20 19.94 0.15
N LYS A 15 -2.39 20.38 -0.27
CA LYS A 15 -2.58 21.18 -1.50
C LYS A 15 -1.76 22.46 -1.51
N ASN A 16 -1.60 23.12 -0.36
CA ASN A 16 -0.78 24.32 -0.23
C ASN A 16 0.72 23.98 -0.39
N ILE A 17 1.17 22.87 0.20
CA ILE A 17 2.55 22.36 0.08
C ILE A 17 2.85 22.01 -1.39
N LEU A 18 1.96 21.29 -2.04
CA LEU A 18 2.09 20.91 -3.45
C LEU A 18 2.15 22.15 -4.36
N ALA A 19 1.25 23.13 -4.17
CA ALA A 19 1.25 24.36 -4.96
C ALA A 19 2.55 25.19 -4.76
N LYS A 20 3.08 25.22 -3.52
CA LYS A 20 4.36 25.84 -3.20
C LYS A 20 5.51 25.15 -3.96
N TYR A 21 5.51 23.81 -4.04
CA TYR A 21 6.50 23.02 -4.76
C TYR A 21 6.40 23.27 -6.28
N GLU A 22 5.21 23.20 -6.86
CA GLU A 22 5.00 23.45 -8.28
C GLU A 22 5.40 24.88 -8.67
N GLY A 23 5.05 25.88 -7.85
CA GLY A 23 5.48 27.27 -8.05
C GLY A 23 7.00 27.45 -7.99
N MET A 24 7.71 26.70 -7.12
CA MET A 24 9.16 26.66 -7.08
C MET A 24 9.74 26.09 -8.38
N VAL A 25 9.18 24.98 -8.86
CA VAL A 25 9.64 24.33 -10.10
C VAL A 25 9.43 25.25 -11.31
N GLU A 26 8.28 25.89 -11.42
CA GLU A 26 7.96 26.80 -12.53
C GLU A 26 8.79 28.08 -12.52
N SER A 27 8.95 28.71 -11.36
CA SER A 27 9.67 29.98 -11.22
C SER A 27 11.16 29.85 -11.16
N HIS A 28 11.68 28.62 -10.95
CA HIS A 28 13.09 28.31 -10.69
C HIS A 28 13.63 29.10 -9.48
N THR A 29 12.76 29.44 -8.52
CA THR A 29 13.12 30.18 -7.32
C THR A 29 13.33 29.21 -6.17
N PRO A 30 14.55 29.07 -5.61
CA PRO A 30 14.82 28.14 -4.53
C PRO A 30 13.90 28.40 -3.33
N THR A 31 13.17 27.38 -2.92
CA THR A 31 12.30 27.41 -1.76
C THR A 31 12.68 26.25 -0.84
N TYR A 32 12.69 26.50 0.47
CA TYR A 32 12.98 25.45 1.44
C TYR A 32 11.76 24.57 1.65
N PHE A 33 12.02 23.27 1.70
CA PHE A 33 11.10 22.22 2.10
C PHE A 33 11.78 21.32 3.13
N ASP A 34 11.03 20.78 4.07
CA ASP A 34 11.54 19.68 4.88
C ASP A 34 11.45 18.33 4.14
N ALA A 35 11.98 17.29 4.78
CA ALA A 35 12.06 15.99 4.13
C ALA A 35 10.67 15.35 3.98
N GLU A 36 9.81 15.50 4.98
CA GLU A 36 8.46 14.95 5.01
C GLU A 36 7.60 15.58 3.89
N GLU A 37 7.61 16.93 3.77
CA GLU A 37 6.90 17.64 2.69
C GLU A 37 7.30 17.11 1.30
N LEU A 38 8.59 16.87 1.06
CA LEU A 38 9.06 16.37 -0.25
C LEU A 38 8.77 14.89 -0.48
N THR A 39 8.79 14.08 0.57
CA THR A 39 8.42 12.67 0.49
C THR A 39 6.92 12.51 0.19
N ASP A 40 6.07 13.28 0.87
CA ASP A 40 4.62 13.32 0.61
C ASP A 40 4.31 13.75 -0.84
N ILE A 41 5.03 14.75 -1.35
CA ILE A 41 4.90 15.18 -2.75
C ILE A 41 5.31 14.05 -3.71
N ALA A 42 6.38 13.31 -3.41
CA ALA A 42 6.82 12.18 -4.22
C ALA A 42 5.78 11.04 -4.19
N GLU A 43 5.21 10.75 -3.03
CA GLU A 43 4.13 9.77 -2.86
C GLU A 43 2.87 10.17 -3.62
N TYR A 44 2.49 11.45 -3.58
CA TYR A 44 1.38 11.98 -4.36
C TYR A 44 1.60 11.77 -5.86
N TYR A 45 2.78 12.13 -6.39
CA TYR A 45 3.06 11.94 -7.81
C TYR A 45 3.11 10.47 -8.19
N ALA A 46 3.62 9.60 -7.33
CA ALA A 46 3.57 8.16 -7.55
C ALA A 46 2.11 7.64 -7.55
N TYR A 47 1.26 8.14 -6.65
CA TYR A 47 -0.15 7.80 -6.58
C TYR A 47 -0.92 8.16 -7.86
N ILE A 48 -0.61 9.30 -8.50
CA ILE A 48 -1.21 9.71 -9.78
C ILE A 48 -0.45 9.16 -11.01
N ASN A 49 0.50 8.24 -10.81
CA ASN A 49 1.34 7.62 -11.84
C ASN A 49 2.21 8.62 -12.63
N ASP A 50 2.64 9.72 -12.02
CA ASP A 50 3.64 10.66 -12.58
C ASP A 50 5.03 10.35 -11.98
N GLU A 51 5.64 9.25 -12.44
CA GLU A 51 6.92 8.78 -11.92
C GLU A 51 8.05 9.79 -12.10
N GLU A 52 8.04 10.59 -13.18
CA GLU A 52 9.08 11.59 -13.43
C GLU A 52 9.08 12.69 -12.37
N LYS A 53 7.88 13.17 -11.99
CA LYS A 53 7.77 14.18 -10.93
C LYS A 53 8.03 13.59 -9.55
N ALA A 54 7.62 12.34 -9.29
CA ALA A 54 7.95 11.64 -8.07
C ALA A 54 9.47 11.52 -7.88
N ASP A 55 10.20 11.09 -8.93
CA ASP A 55 11.67 11.01 -8.89
C ASP A 55 12.32 12.37 -8.61
N LYS A 56 11.84 13.45 -9.23
CA LYS A 56 12.38 14.80 -9.01
C LYS A 56 12.17 15.29 -7.57
N ALA A 57 11.00 15.04 -7.01
CA ALA A 57 10.69 15.41 -5.64
C ALA A 57 11.58 14.66 -4.65
N ILE A 58 11.74 13.36 -4.82
CA ILE A 58 12.57 12.56 -3.93
C ILE A 58 14.07 12.84 -4.10
N GLU A 59 14.52 13.18 -5.30
CA GLU A 59 15.90 13.61 -5.52
C GLU A 59 16.18 14.93 -4.81
N LEU A 60 15.24 15.87 -4.82
CA LEU A 60 15.37 17.12 -4.06
C LEU A 60 15.36 16.85 -2.55
N ALA A 61 14.50 15.94 -2.07
CA ALA A 61 14.49 15.52 -0.66
C ALA A 61 15.86 15.02 -0.23
N LEU A 62 16.46 14.12 -0.99
CA LEU A 62 17.79 13.56 -0.69
C LEU A 62 18.95 14.54 -0.91
N GLN A 63 18.79 15.56 -1.75
CA GLN A 63 19.79 16.65 -1.86
C GLN A 63 19.79 17.55 -0.61
N LEU A 64 18.62 17.84 -0.05
CA LEU A 64 18.49 18.70 1.13
C LEU A 64 18.68 17.91 2.44
N HIS A 65 18.26 16.66 2.46
CA HIS A 65 18.20 15.79 3.63
C HIS A 65 18.77 14.38 3.30
N PRO A 66 20.09 14.23 3.07
CA PRO A 66 20.68 13.00 2.52
C PRO A 66 20.51 11.74 3.37
N ALA A 67 20.27 11.90 4.66
CA ALA A 67 20.12 10.80 5.61
C ALA A 67 18.66 10.59 6.06
N ASN A 68 17.69 11.23 5.39
CA ASN A 68 16.28 11.02 5.76
C ASN A 68 15.84 9.61 5.39
N THR A 69 15.38 8.86 6.38
CA THR A 69 15.01 7.45 6.25
C THR A 69 13.85 7.23 5.27
N ASP A 70 12.78 8.02 5.36
CA ASP A 70 11.59 7.87 4.51
C ASP A 70 11.90 8.15 3.04
N ALA A 71 12.68 9.20 2.77
CA ALA A 71 13.14 9.52 1.43
C ALA A 71 14.04 8.40 0.84
N LEU A 72 14.92 7.80 1.66
CA LEU A 72 15.75 6.66 1.25
C LEU A 72 14.91 5.41 1.00
N ILE A 73 13.91 5.12 1.84
CA ILE A 73 12.96 4.02 1.66
C ILE A 73 12.20 4.21 0.34
N PHE A 74 11.61 5.38 0.13
CA PHE A 74 10.89 5.68 -1.11
C PHE A 74 11.77 5.49 -2.34
N LYS A 75 12.99 6.07 -2.33
CA LYS A 75 13.94 5.95 -3.45
C LYS A 75 14.31 4.49 -3.72
N SER A 76 14.58 3.72 -2.67
CA SER A 76 14.93 2.31 -2.80
C SER A 76 13.77 1.50 -3.40
N ARG A 77 12.54 1.68 -2.90
CA ARG A 77 11.33 1.02 -3.46
C ARG A 77 11.10 1.42 -4.93
N SER A 78 11.20 2.70 -5.28
CA SER A 78 11.07 3.18 -6.67
C SER A 78 12.10 2.52 -7.60
N LEU A 79 13.35 2.37 -7.16
CA LEU A 79 14.40 1.70 -7.93
C LEU A 79 14.12 0.20 -8.10
N ALA A 80 13.62 -0.47 -7.08
CA ALA A 80 13.26 -1.89 -7.13
C ALA A 80 12.12 -2.12 -8.14
N ILE A 81 11.06 -1.32 -8.10
CA ILE A 81 9.93 -1.38 -9.05
C ILE A 81 10.41 -1.19 -10.50
N LYS A 82 11.40 -0.32 -10.71
CA LYS A 82 12.04 -0.10 -12.03
C LYS A 82 13.02 -1.21 -12.43
N GLY A 83 13.16 -2.27 -11.62
CA GLY A 83 14.04 -3.42 -11.86
C GLY A 83 15.52 -3.15 -11.57
N ASN A 84 15.86 -2.02 -10.96
CA ASN A 84 17.24 -1.68 -10.60
C ASN A 84 17.58 -2.09 -9.16
N LEU A 85 17.47 -3.39 -8.85
CA LEU A 85 17.66 -3.93 -7.52
C LEU A 85 19.04 -3.62 -6.93
N LYS A 86 20.08 -3.62 -7.76
CA LYS A 86 21.44 -3.31 -7.28
C LYS A 86 21.54 -1.90 -6.68
N GLU A 87 20.94 -0.93 -7.32
CA GLU A 87 20.95 0.44 -6.81
C GLU A 87 19.94 0.61 -5.66
N ALA A 88 18.83 -0.11 -5.68
CA ALA A 88 17.88 -0.14 -4.57
C ALA A 88 18.57 -0.58 -3.27
N TYR A 89 19.35 -1.67 -3.29
CA TYR A 89 20.15 -2.10 -2.13
C TYR A 89 21.18 -1.04 -1.70
N ARG A 90 21.88 -0.42 -2.66
CA ARG A 90 22.84 0.64 -2.31
C ARG A 90 22.20 1.81 -1.59
N VAL A 91 20.99 2.20 -1.98
CA VAL A 91 20.24 3.26 -1.30
C VAL A 91 19.75 2.77 0.07
N ALA A 92 19.23 1.55 0.18
CA ALA A 92 18.82 0.97 1.45
C ALA A 92 19.99 0.86 2.46
N ASP A 93 21.20 0.57 1.99
CA ASP A 93 22.42 0.49 2.83
C ASP A 93 22.86 1.85 3.40
N LEU A 94 22.33 2.98 2.92
CA LEU A 94 22.55 4.30 3.50
C LEU A 94 21.72 4.56 4.76
N ILE A 95 20.71 3.74 5.03
CA ILE A 95 19.83 3.90 6.19
C ILE A 95 20.57 3.38 7.44
N GLU A 96 20.79 4.27 8.41
CA GLU A 96 21.52 3.94 9.63
C GLU A 96 20.69 3.09 10.61
N ASP A 97 19.41 3.43 10.82
CA ASP A 97 18.53 2.69 11.72
C ASP A 97 17.90 1.48 11.02
N THR A 98 18.59 0.35 11.15
CA THR A 98 18.12 -0.92 10.58
C THR A 98 17.07 -1.63 11.45
N SER A 99 16.75 -1.10 12.63
CA SER A 99 15.72 -1.65 13.51
C SER A 99 14.33 -1.07 13.24
N ASP A 100 14.29 0.04 12.52
CA ASP A 100 13.05 0.68 12.11
C ASP A 100 12.12 -0.30 11.35
N ARG A 101 10.82 -0.21 11.63
CA ARG A 101 9.79 -1.08 11.06
C ARG A 101 9.75 -1.01 9.54
N GLU A 102 9.72 0.21 8.99
CA GLU A 102 9.63 0.43 7.54
C GLU A 102 10.89 -0.04 6.82
N VAL A 103 12.05 0.05 7.48
CA VAL A 103 13.32 -0.48 6.95
C VAL A 103 13.31 -2.01 6.91
N LYS A 104 12.69 -2.69 7.89
CA LYS A 104 12.51 -4.14 7.85
C LYS A 104 11.57 -4.55 6.72
N PHE A 105 10.47 -3.82 6.50
CA PHE A 105 9.59 -4.03 5.35
C PHE A 105 10.32 -3.81 4.04
N LEU A 106 11.08 -2.72 3.89
CA LEU A 106 11.89 -2.47 2.69
C LEU A 106 12.84 -3.65 2.40
N LYS A 107 13.55 -4.16 3.41
CA LYS A 107 14.46 -5.31 3.24
C LYS A 107 13.70 -6.56 2.79
N ALA A 108 12.53 -6.81 3.36
CA ALA A 108 11.68 -7.92 2.95
C ALA A 108 11.20 -7.75 1.50
N ASP A 109 10.74 -6.55 1.11
CA ASP A 109 10.34 -6.23 -0.27
C ASP A 109 11.48 -6.54 -1.27
N LEU A 110 12.69 -6.05 -0.99
CA LEU A 110 13.85 -6.29 -1.85
C LEU A 110 14.22 -7.77 -1.97
N LEU A 111 14.13 -8.54 -0.86
CA LEU A 111 14.38 -9.98 -0.87
C LEU A 111 13.31 -10.73 -1.65
N ILE A 112 12.05 -10.31 -1.57
CA ILE A 112 10.95 -10.89 -2.34
C ILE A 112 11.17 -10.66 -3.84
N GLU A 113 11.56 -9.44 -4.24
CA GLU A 113 11.88 -9.11 -5.64
C GLU A 113 13.06 -9.94 -6.18
N GLU A 114 14.03 -10.32 -5.32
CA GLU A 114 15.10 -11.25 -5.68
C GLU A 114 14.70 -12.73 -5.62
N ASN A 115 13.43 -13.02 -5.33
CA ASN A 115 12.91 -14.37 -5.12
C ASN A 115 13.55 -15.13 -3.94
N HIS A 116 14.02 -14.39 -2.94
CA HIS A 116 14.53 -14.92 -1.68
C HIS A 116 13.44 -14.90 -0.59
N ILE A 117 12.28 -15.52 -0.89
CA ILE A 117 11.07 -15.43 -0.08
C ILE A 117 11.28 -15.94 1.36
N ASP A 118 12.03 -17.03 1.52
CA ASP A 118 12.30 -17.61 2.85
C ASP A 118 13.05 -16.63 3.76
N LYS A 119 14.00 -15.86 3.22
CA LYS A 119 14.73 -14.85 4.00
C LYS A 119 13.85 -13.63 4.34
N ALA A 120 12.98 -13.24 3.43
CA ALA A 120 11.99 -12.20 3.69
C ALA A 120 11.05 -12.63 4.83
N GLU A 121 10.61 -13.89 4.80
CA GLU A 121 9.76 -14.47 5.84
C GLU A 121 10.45 -14.46 7.22
N GLU A 122 11.74 -14.78 7.30
CA GLU A 122 12.51 -14.72 8.56
C GLU A 122 12.48 -13.30 9.16
N ILE A 123 12.70 -12.26 8.33
CA ILE A 123 12.65 -10.86 8.78
C ILE A 123 11.25 -10.46 9.24
N LEU A 124 10.22 -10.87 8.49
CA LEU A 124 8.84 -10.49 8.79
C LEU A 124 8.28 -11.27 10.00
N GLU A 125 8.71 -12.52 10.22
CA GLU A 125 8.40 -13.27 11.44
C GLU A 125 9.05 -12.61 12.67
N GLU A 126 10.33 -12.23 12.59
CA GLU A 126 11.02 -11.51 13.65
C GLU A 126 10.36 -10.15 13.95
N LEU A 127 9.95 -9.42 12.90
CA LEU A 127 9.22 -8.17 13.06
C LEU A 127 7.88 -8.39 13.79
N ALA A 128 7.10 -9.37 13.36
CA ALA A 128 5.82 -9.70 13.98
C ALA A 128 5.98 -10.06 15.46
N GLU A 129 6.99 -10.86 15.81
CA GLU A 129 7.29 -11.23 17.19
C GLU A 129 7.68 -10.00 18.03
N SER A 130 8.51 -9.11 17.49
CA SER A 130 8.96 -7.89 18.18
C SER A 130 7.82 -6.90 18.46
N GLU A 131 6.74 -6.94 17.68
CA GLU A 131 5.53 -6.13 17.82
C GLU A 131 4.35 -6.91 18.44
N GLU A 132 4.64 -7.97 19.19
CA GLU A 132 3.66 -8.81 19.91
C GLU A 132 2.56 -9.37 18.98
N GLU A 133 2.89 -9.55 17.70
CA GLU A 133 1.93 -9.98 16.67
C GLU A 133 0.66 -9.11 16.66
N SER A 134 0.82 -7.80 16.73
CA SER A 134 -0.31 -6.87 16.63
C SER A 134 -1.10 -7.09 15.35
N PHE A 135 -2.38 -6.72 15.35
CA PHE A 135 -3.23 -6.86 14.16
C PHE A 135 -2.65 -6.09 12.98
N GLU A 136 -2.16 -4.90 13.23
CA GLU A 136 -1.60 -3.98 12.24
C GLU A 136 -0.38 -4.61 11.55
N VAL A 137 0.59 -5.10 12.31
CA VAL A 137 1.80 -5.72 11.72
C VAL A 137 1.48 -6.98 10.94
N LEU A 138 0.56 -7.82 11.43
CA LEU A 138 0.15 -9.03 10.71
C LEU A 138 -0.57 -8.69 9.39
N LEU A 139 -1.33 -7.61 9.39
CA LEU A 139 -2.02 -7.13 8.20
C LEU A 139 -1.04 -6.56 7.18
N ASP A 140 -0.09 -5.74 7.61
CA ASP A 140 0.92 -5.15 6.72
C ASP A 140 1.80 -6.23 6.08
N ILE A 141 2.20 -7.26 6.84
CA ILE A 141 2.90 -8.43 6.29
C ILE A 141 2.03 -9.17 5.25
N THR A 142 0.74 -9.32 5.54
CA THR A 142 -0.19 -9.92 4.58
C THR A 142 -0.23 -9.13 3.28
N MET A 143 -0.32 -7.80 3.35
CA MET A 143 -0.35 -6.90 2.20
C MET A 143 0.97 -6.94 1.41
N THR A 144 2.12 -7.01 2.08
CA THR A 144 3.44 -7.21 1.45
C THR A 144 3.43 -8.43 0.53
N TYR A 145 2.98 -9.58 1.04
CA TYR A 145 2.91 -10.80 0.23
C TYR A 145 1.82 -10.77 -0.85
N MET A 146 0.70 -10.07 -0.61
CA MET A 146 -0.32 -9.87 -1.63
C MET A 146 0.19 -9.03 -2.79
N ASN A 147 0.88 -7.92 -2.52
CA ASN A 147 1.49 -7.06 -3.53
C ASN A 147 2.54 -7.80 -4.35
N ALA A 148 3.29 -8.70 -3.71
CA ALA A 148 4.26 -9.56 -4.36
C ALA A 148 3.65 -10.80 -5.04
N ASN A 149 2.33 -10.93 -5.09
CA ASN A 149 1.59 -12.08 -5.64
C ASN A 149 1.97 -13.44 -5.01
N GLN A 150 2.34 -13.43 -3.72
CA GLN A 150 2.76 -14.62 -2.95
C GLN A 150 1.57 -15.19 -2.14
N LYS A 151 0.66 -15.89 -2.84
CA LYS A 151 -0.61 -16.38 -2.28
C LYS A 151 -0.46 -17.20 -1.00
N ASP A 152 0.47 -18.15 -0.99
CA ASP A 152 0.60 -19.08 0.14
C ASP A 152 1.07 -18.37 1.41
N TYR A 153 2.01 -17.43 1.28
CA TYR A 153 2.49 -16.60 2.39
C TYR A 153 1.40 -15.64 2.87
N ALA A 154 0.74 -14.93 1.98
CA ALA A 154 -0.40 -14.07 2.35
C ALA A 154 -1.50 -14.86 3.07
N SER A 155 -1.86 -16.06 2.58
CA SER A 155 -2.83 -16.96 3.23
C SER A 155 -2.36 -17.42 4.61
N LYS A 156 -1.06 -17.70 4.81
CA LYS A 156 -0.48 -18.04 6.11
C LYS A 156 -0.72 -16.93 7.13
N TRP A 157 -0.45 -15.68 6.77
CA TRP A 157 -0.58 -14.54 7.66
C TRP A 157 -2.06 -14.19 7.94
N LEU A 158 -2.96 -14.26 6.96
CA LEU A 158 -4.41 -14.15 7.19
C LEU A 158 -4.93 -15.21 8.17
N LYS A 159 -4.44 -16.46 8.07
CA LYS A 159 -4.78 -17.51 9.04
C LYS A 159 -4.26 -17.20 10.44
N LYS A 160 -3.10 -16.54 10.56
CA LYS A 160 -2.53 -16.12 11.85
C LYS A 160 -3.42 -15.07 12.51
N ILE A 161 -3.91 -14.08 11.74
CA ILE A 161 -4.90 -13.09 12.21
C ILE A 161 -6.19 -13.79 12.68
N ARG A 162 -6.73 -14.73 11.89
CA ARG A 162 -7.95 -15.47 12.28
C ARG A 162 -7.80 -16.28 13.56
N LYS A 163 -6.61 -16.83 13.83
CA LYS A 163 -6.33 -17.54 15.09
C LYS A 163 -6.42 -16.61 16.32
N LYS A 164 -6.25 -15.31 16.15
CA LYS A 164 -6.47 -14.30 17.20
C LYS A 164 -7.96 -13.92 17.37
N GLY A 165 -8.87 -14.56 16.65
CA GLY A 165 -10.30 -14.30 16.70
C GLY A 165 -10.79 -13.16 15.82
N ILE A 166 -9.90 -12.56 15.01
CA ILE A 166 -10.24 -11.49 14.07
C ILE A 166 -10.58 -12.11 12.72
N ASN A 167 -11.71 -11.73 12.16
CA ASN A 167 -12.21 -12.28 10.88
C ASN A 167 -13.14 -11.30 10.16
N GLU A 168 -13.60 -11.66 8.98
CA GLU A 168 -14.44 -10.87 8.10
C GLU A 168 -15.81 -10.48 8.71
N THR A 169 -16.26 -11.14 9.77
CA THR A 169 -17.55 -10.83 10.40
C THR A 169 -17.46 -9.84 11.56
N ASN A 170 -16.28 -9.68 12.16
CA ASN A 170 -16.10 -8.86 13.35
C ASN A 170 -15.08 -7.72 13.21
N ASN A 171 -14.39 -7.61 12.06
CA ASN A 171 -13.41 -6.55 11.82
C ASN A 171 -13.48 -6.09 10.37
N GLN A 172 -13.79 -4.81 10.15
CA GLN A 172 -13.95 -4.23 8.82
C GLN A 172 -12.62 -4.22 8.04
N THR A 173 -11.53 -3.81 8.67
CA THR A 173 -10.21 -3.74 8.01
C THR A 173 -9.74 -5.12 7.55
N PHE A 174 -9.96 -6.15 8.38
CA PHE A 174 -9.69 -7.53 7.98
C PHE A 174 -10.59 -7.96 6.82
N ARG A 175 -11.87 -7.58 6.85
CA ARG A 175 -12.85 -7.88 5.78
C ARG A 175 -12.42 -7.30 4.45
N ASP A 176 -11.99 -6.04 4.45
CA ASP A 176 -11.47 -5.36 3.24
C ASP A 176 -10.22 -6.08 2.70
N ALA A 177 -9.27 -6.40 3.56
CA ALA A 177 -8.08 -7.17 3.17
C ALA A 177 -8.43 -8.57 2.66
N TRP A 178 -9.43 -9.23 3.25
CA TRP A 178 -9.93 -10.51 2.76
C TRP A 178 -10.59 -10.40 1.39
N CYS A 179 -11.36 -9.35 1.13
CA CYS A 179 -11.90 -9.06 -0.19
C CYS A 179 -10.78 -8.86 -1.22
N ASP A 180 -9.78 -8.04 -0.89
CA ASP A 180 -8.65 -7.77 -1.76
C ASP A 180 -7.84 -9.06 -2.04
N PHE A 181 -7.62 -9.90 -1.03
CA PHE A 181 -6.98 -11.22 -1.18
C PHE A 181 -7.76 -12.13 -2.15
N CYS A 182 -9.06 -12.27 -1.95
CA CYS A 182 -9.89 -13.11 -2.82
C CYS A 182 -9.92 -12.60 -4.26
N MET A 183 -9.96 -11.28 -4.46
CA MET A 183 -9.93 -10.69 -5.80
C MET A 183 -8.57 -10.86 -6.47
N THR A 184 -7.48 -10.66 -5.74
CA THR A 184 -6.11 -10.81 -6.25
C THR A 184 -5.82 -12.24 -6.68
N PHE A 185 -6.27 -13.23 -5.90
CA PHE A 185 -5.94 -14.63 -6.14
C PHE A 185 -7.05 -15.46 -6.82
N GLY A 186 -8.06 -14.78 -7.37
CA GLY A 186 -9.08 -15.42 -8.20
C GLY A 186 -10.08 -16.28 -7.42
N GLU A 187 -10.46 -15.86 -6.22
CA GLU A 187 -11.45 -16.53 -5.37
C GLU A 187 -12.73 -15.66 -5.19
N PRO A 188 -13.38 -15.21 -6.29
CA PRO A 188 -14.48 -14.24 -6.21
C PRO A 188 -15.70 -14.73 -5.39
N GLU A 189 -15.92 -16.05 -5.32
CA GLU A 189 -17.01 -16.61 -4.52
C GLU A 189 -16.83 -16.31 -3.02
N ASN A 190 -15.58 -16.34 -2.55
CA ASN A 190 -15.26 -16.06 -1.14
C ASN A 190 -15.39 -14.56 -0.84
N ALA A 191 -15.17 -13.68 -1.83
CA ALA A 191 -15.28 -12.24 -1.68
C ALA A 191 -16.73 -11.74 -1.64
N VAL A 192 -17.68 -12.41 -2.33
CA VAL A 192 -19.08 -11.97 -2.41
C VAL A 192 -19.67 -11.74 -1.02
N THR A 193 -19.55 -12.74 -0.13
CA THR A 193 -20.09 -12.65 1.23
C THR A 193 -19.46 -11.51 2.02
N ALA A 194 -18.15 -11.32 1.89
CA ALA A 194 -17.44 -10.24 2.59
C ALA A 194 -17.87 -8.86 2.08
N PHE A 195 -18.00 -8.67 0.75
CA PHE A 195 -18.54 -7.42 0.19
C PHE A 195 -19.97 -7.15 0.62
N GLN A 196 -20.84 -8.18 0.69
CA GLN A 196 -22.19 -8.04 1.19
C GLN A 196 -22.22 -7.59 2.65
N LEU A 197 -21.39 -8.17 3.52
CA LEU A 197 -21.24 -7.74 4.92
C LEU A 197 -20.75 -6.29 5.03
N SER A 198 -19.82 -5.88 4.17
CA SER A 198 -19.37 -4.48 4.14
C SER A 198 -20.49 -3.53 3.70
N LEU A 199 -21.33 -3.92 2.75
CA LEU A 199 -22.46 -3.13 2.25
C LEU A 199 -23.63 -3.08 3.24
N ASP A 200 -23.81 -4.09 4.08
CA ASP A 200 -24.79 -4.04 5.18
C ASP A 200 -24.42 -2.95 6.21
N GLU A 201 -23.13 -2.72 6.44
CA GLU A 201 -22.64 -1.68 7.34
C GLU A 201 -22.49 -0.31 6.64
N LEU A 202 -22.02 -0.32 5.37
CA LEU A 202 -21.70 0.86 4.57
C LEU A 202 -22.43 0.82 3.22
N PRO A 203 -23.76 0.99 3.19
CA PRO A 203 -24.58 0.78 1.98
C PRO A 203 -24.26 1.78 0.84
N TYR A 204 -23.62 2.91 1.16
CA TYR A 204 -23.24 3.95 0.18
C TYR A 204 -21.76 3.87 -0.22
N SER A 205 -21.09 2.74 0.01
CA SER A 205 -19.69 2.55 -0.40
C SER A 205 -19.59 2.14 -1.86
N ILE A 206 -19.29 3.09 -2.74
CA ILE A 206 -19.05 2.84 -4.17
C ILE A 206 -17.98 1.76 -4.37
N LYS A 207 -16.88 1.80 -3.58
CA LYS A 207 -15.80 0.80 -3.63
C LYS A 207 -16.34 -0.62 -3.48
N HIS A 208 -17.20 -0.86 -2.48
CA HIS A 208 -17.72 -2.20 -2.19
C HIS A 208 -18.74 -2.65 -3.24
N TRP A 209 -19.60 -1.76 -3.77
CA TRP A 209 -20.49 -2.08 -4.87
C TRP A 209 -19.72 -2.46 -6.14
N ILE A 210 -18.65 -1.72 -6.49
CA ILE A 210 -17.78 -2.07 -7.63
C ILE A 210 -17.07 -3.40 -7.39
N GLY A 211 -16.58 -3.66 -6.16
CA GLY A 211 -15.98 -4.94 -5.79
C GLY A 211 -16.94 -6.11 -5.98
N LEU A 212 -18.16 -5.96 -5.49
CA LEU A 212 -19.23 -6.98 -5.64
C LEU A 212 -19.58 -7.23 -7.12
N ALA A 213 -19.68 -6.16 -7.92
CA ALA A 213 -19.91 -6.28 -9.37
C ALA A 213 -18.79 -7.05 -10.08
N LYS A 214 -17.52 -6.78 -9.74
CA LYS A 214 -16.38 -7.54 -10.26
C LYS A 214 -16.44 -9.02 -9.89
N CYS A 215 -16.86 -9.36 -8.67
CA CYS A 215 -17.06 -10.74 -8.26
C CYS A 215 -18.12 -11.44 -9.11
N TYR A 216 -19.27 -10.81 -9.33
CA TYR A 216 -20.34 -11.37 -10.16
C TYR A 216 -19.93 -11.50 -11.63
N LEU A 217 -19.16 -10.55 -12.17
CA LEU A 217 -18.60 -10.69 -13.52
C LEU A 217 -17.65 -11.88 -13.63
N ALA A 218 -16.80 -12.10 -12.63
CA ALA A 218 -15.91 -13.25 -12.60
C ALA A 218 -16.66 -14.58 -12.52
N GLN A 219 -17.85 -14.58 -11.90
CA GLN A 219 -18.77 -15.74 -11.85
C GLN A 219 -19.68 -15.86 -13.09
N LEU A 220 -19.54 -14.98 -14.08
CA LEU A 220 -20.38 -14.87 -15.28
C LEU A 220 -21.86 -14.55 -14.97
N ASP A 221 -22.18 -14.01 -13.80
CA ASP A 221 -23.50 -13.52 -13.43
C ASP A 221 -23.67 -12.05 -13.82
N SER A 222 -23.89 -11.82 -15.11
CA SER A 222 -24.04 -10.47 -15.67
C SER A 222 -25.23 -9.71 -15.08
N THR A 223 -26.30 -10.39 -14.68
CA THR A 223 -27.48 -9.75 -14.12
C THR A 223 -27.17 -9.09 -12.78
N LYS A 224 -26.62 -9.86 -11.83
CA LYS A 224 -26.22 -9.31 -10.53
C LYS A 224 -25.10 -8.29 -10.64
N ALA A 225 -24.18 -8.45 -11.61
CA ALA A 225 -23.13 -7.48 -11.85
C ALA A 225 -23.72 -6.11 -12.28
N HIS A 226 -24.73 -6.09 -13.18
CA HIS A 226 -25.41 -4.86 -13.57
C HIS A 226 -26.14 -4.22 -12.38
N GLU A 227 -26.89 -5.01 -11.59
CA GLU A 227 -27.57 -4.49 -10.40
C GLU A 227 -26.57 -3.80 -9.45
N ALA A 228 -25.42 -4.42 -9.18
CA ALA A 228 -24.40 -3.84 -8.30
C ALA A 228 -23.77 -2.54 -8.89
N ILE A 229 -23.58 -2.50 -10.21
CA ILE A 229 -23.10 -1.28 -10.90
C ILE A 229 -24.15 -0.18 -10.83
N ASP A 230 -25.42 -0.49 -11.04
CA ASP A 230 -26.51 0.48 -10.97
C ASP A 230 -26.60 1.11 -9.56
N PHE A 231 -26.40 0.31 -8.51
CA PHE A 231 -26.28 0.86 -7.14
C PHE A 231 -25.07 1.77 -6.99
N ALA A 232 -23.90 1.40 -7.51
CA ALA A 232 -22.71 2.26 -7.44
C ALA A 232 -22.87 3.58 -8.19
N LEU A 233 -23.65 3.60 -9.28
CA LEU A 233 -23.92 4.80 -10.08
C LEU A 233 -25.01 5.69 -9.48
N ALA A 234 -25.88 5.14 -8.63
CA ALA A 234 -26.96 5.87 -7.99
C ALA A 234 -26.52 6.65 -6.72
N ILE A 235 -25.33 6.40 -6.22
CA ILE A 235 -24.70 7.06 -5.07
C ILE A 235 -23.98 8.34 -5.52
#